data_904f116252539962030b5a03f89c5fed
#
_entry.id   904f116252539962030b5a03f89c5fed
#
_cell.length_a   1.000
_cell.length_b   1.000
_cell.length_c   1.000
_cell.angle_alpha   90.00
_cell.angle_beta   90.00
_cell.angle_gamma   90.00
#
_symmetry.space_group_name_H-M   'P 1'
#
loop_
_entity.id
_entity.type
_entity.pdbx_description
1 polymer ?
#
loop_
_entity_poly.entity_id
_entity_poly.type
_entity_poly.pdbx_seq_one_letter_code
_entity_poly.pdbx_strand_id
1 'polypeptide(L)'
;MKKYSQKLLALVLACALLCALPGGSAWGTETAESTTAAETTTDKAAENAKKDQAKKSLEQQQKELQKSIEESEKKLAELGKSSKVTQDYVDTLDQKIGAMNDRLTVLQAQVDESQKAIDKLKPQIAANKKQLDALQKEVDAGQKELNKLNDRFEATYQAYCYRLRVMYISGEYSIITALLGCKDISGFLTRYEMIKAVSKSDTELLQEVNGKMEEICSKQNGLNQQKAQYQKVKKDLDEKNKTLKAKQAAIERDQEGIAASKVTLAQDRAESDALLAQLTAQNKMYT
;
A
#
# COMPACT_ATOMS: atom_id res chain seq x y z
N MET A 1 -15.95 30.04 23.39
CA MET A 1 -15.32 28.68 23.47
C MET A 1 -14.43 28.31 22.29
N LYS A 2 -14.67 28.72 21.03
CA LYS A 2 -13.81 28.41 19.86
C LYS A 2 -12.39 29.02 19.85
N LYS A 3 -12.13 30.11 20.56
CA LYS A 3 -10.82 30.80 20.59
C LYS A 3 -9.78 30.13 21.52
N TYR A 4 -10.21 29.31 22.49
CA TYR A 4 -9.30 28.60 23.40
C TYR A 4 -8.78 27.29 22.80
N SER A 5 -9.59 26.63 21.97
CA SER A 5 -9.20 25.41 21.26
C SER A 5 -8.02 25.65 20.29
N GLN A 6 -7.96 26.83 19.65
CA GLN A 6 -6.85 27.16 18.74
C GLN A 6 -5.53 27.47 19.48
N LYS A 7 -5.59 27.97 20.71
CA LYS A 7 -4.38 28.23 21.52
C LYS A 7 -3.82 26.95 22.13
N LEU A 8 -4.66 26.00 22.50
CA LEU A 8 -4.25 24.66 22.93
C LEU A 8 -3.63 23.86 21.77
N LEU A 9 -4.19 23.97 20.58
CA LEU A 9 -3.62 23.35 19.38
C LEU A 9 -2.23 23.91 19.06
N ALA A 10 -2.01 25.21 19.27
CA ALA A 10 -0.72 25.86 19.08
C ALA A 10 0.32 25.42 20.14
N LEU A 11 -0.08 25.16 21.36
CA LEU A 11 0.82 24.69 22.43
C LEU A 11 1.23 23.21 22.20
N VAL A 12 0.30 22.38 21.73
CA VAL A 12 0.59 20.98 21.36
C VAL A 12 1.49 20.92 20.12
N LEU A 13 1.32 21.85 19.15
CA LEU A 13 2.22 21.98 18.00
C LEU A 13 3.63 22.45 18.40
N ALA A 14 3.75 23.33 19.39
CA ALA A 14 5.05 23.78 19.90
C ALA A 14 5.83 22.66 20.62
N CYS A 15 5.14 21.78 21.35
CA CYS A 15 5.77 20.60 21.95
C CYS A 15 6.20 19.56 20.91
N ALA A 16 5.48 19.42 19.77
CA ALA A 16 5.88 18.54 18.69
C ALA A 16 7.16 19.01 17.97
N LEU A 17 7.44 20.31 17.97
CA LEU A 17 8.68 20.87 17.40
C LEU A 17 9.91 20.72 18.33
N LEU A 18 9.71 20.58 19.63
CA LEU A 18 10.80 20.41 20.59
C LEU A 18 11.30 18.95 20.73
N CYS A 19 10.50 17.96 20.27
CA CYS A 19 10.91 16.55 20.24
C CYS A 19 11.68 16.14 18.97
N ALA A 20 11.97 17.06 18.04
CA ALA A 20 12.60 16.78 16.76
C ALA A 20 14.09 17.17 16.66
N LEU A 21 14.82 17.24 17.78
CA LEU A 21 16.27 17.42 17.73
C LEU A 21 16.97 16.06 17.92
N PRO A 22 17.80 15.61 16.96
CA PRO A 22 18.63 14.42 17.12
C PRO A 22 19.89 14.79 17.91
N GLY A 23 19.86 14.49 19.20
CA GLY A 23 21.08 14.51 20.05
C GLY A 23 21.76 13.16 19.95
N GLY A 24 22.85 13.08 19.18
CA GLY A 24 23.70 11.90 19.13
C GLY A 24 24.48 11.70 20.42
N SER A 25 24.55 10.47 20.89
CA SER A 25 25.72 9.92 21.57
C SER A 25 25.70 8.40 21.42
N ALA A 26 26.74 7.92 20.76
CA ALA A 26 27.10 6.53 20.63
C ALA A 26 27.44 5.93 21.99
N TRP A 27 26.91 4.75 22.26
CA TRP A 27 27.60 3.66 22.98
C TRP A 27 26.98 2.34 22.54
N GLY A 28 27.83 1.44 22.05
CA GLY A 28 27.41 0.17 21.50
C GLY A 28 27.10 -0.85 22.58
N THR A 29 26.27 -1.80 22.18
CA THR A 29 26.39 -3.21 22.54
C THR A 29 25.76 -4.03 21.41
N GLU A 30 26.57 -4.94 20.90
CA GLU A 30 26.18 -6.01 20.00
C GLU A 30 25.06 -6.86 20.59
N THR A 31 24.04 -7.16 19.79
CA THR A 31 23.48 -8.52 19.71
C THR A 31 22.80 -8.72 18.36
N ALA A 32 23.16 -9.81 17.74
CA ALA A 32 22.68 -10.35 16.48
C ALA A 32 21.15 -10.48 16.43
N GLU A 33 20.56 -9.99 15.34
CA GLU A 33 19.42 -10.60 14.63
C GLU A 33 19.00 -9.67 13.47
N SER A 34 19.71 -9.72 12.37
CA SER A 34 19.30 -9.06 11.12
C SER A 34 19.79 -9.83 9.90
N THR A 35 19.51 -11.15 9.84
CA THR A 35 19.89 -11.96 8.66
C THR A 35 18.69 -12.55 7.90
N THR A 36 17.46 -12.40 8.38
CA THR A 36 16.27 -13.00 7.74
C THR A 36 15.46 -12.07 6.85
N ALA A 37 15.69 -10.76 6.90
CA ALA A 37 14.93 -9.79 6.09
C ALA A 37 15.57 -9.50 4.71
N ALA A 38 16.87 -9.75 4.54
CA ALA A 38 17.58 -9.48 3.29
C ALA A 38 17.45 -10.63 2.27
N GLU A 39 17.33 -11.88 2.70
CA GLU A 39 17.15 -13.04 1.80
C GLU A 39 15.76 -13.11 1.16
N THR A 40 14.72 -12.68 1.87
CA THR A 40 13.34 -12.66 1.32
C THR A 40 13.10 -11.57 0.28
N THR A 41 13.91 -10.53 0.23
CA THR A 41 13.78 -9.45 -0.78
C THR A 41 14.52 -9.80 -2.06
N THR A 42 15.64 -10.52 -2.00
CA THR A 42 16.41 -10.96 -3.18
C THR A 42 15.70 -12.07 -3.94
N ASP A 43 15.08 -13.02 -3.27
CA ASP A 43 14.31 -14.11 -3.92
C ASP A 43 13.06 -13.58 -4.63
N LYS A 44 12.35 -12.61 -4.05
CA LYS A 44 11.20 -11.96 -4.72
C LYS A 44 11.60 -11.13 -5.94
N ALA A 45 12.75 -10.48 -5.90
CA ALA A 45 13.27 -9.71 -7.04
C ALA A 45 13.70 -10.63 -8.18
N ALA A 46 14.34 -11.78 -7.89
CA ALA A 46 14.74 -12.76 -8.87
C ALA A 46 13.53 -13.51 -9.49
N GLU A 47 12.49 -13.81 -8.72
CA GLU A 47 11.25 -14.41 -9.22
C GLU A 47 10.47 -13.42 -10.11
N ASN A 48 10.42 -12.15 -9.77
CA ASN A 48 9.80 -11.11 -10.60
C ASN A 48 10.57 -10.89 -11.91
N ALA A 49 11.90 -10.87 -11.88
CA ALA A 49 12.71 -10.75 -13.08
C ALA A 49 12.52 -11.93 -14.05
N LYS A 50 12.40 -13.17 -13.54
CA LYS A 50 12.09 -14.36 -14.36
C LYS A 50 10.69 -14.28 -14.98
N LYS A 51 9.70 -13.76 -14.27
CA LYS A 51 8.33 -13.58 -14.78
C LYS A 51 8.26 -12.50 -15.87
N ASP A 52 8.99 -11.40 -15.70
CA ASP A 52 9.06 -10.34 -16.71
C ASP A 52 9.79 -10.80 -17.97
N GLN A 53 10.79 -11.66 -17.84
CA GLN A 53 11.48 -12.27 -18.96
C GLN A 53 10.57 -13.26 -19.72
N ALA A 54 9.82 -14.10 -19.01
CA ALA A 54 8.87 -15.03 -19.62
C ALA A 54 7.76 -14.27 -20.37
N LYS A 55 7.23 -13.19 -19.80
CA LYS A 55 6.23 -12.34 -20.43
C LYS A 55 6.75 -11.65 -21.70
N LYS A 56 7.97 -11.10 -21.66
CA LYS A 56 8.61 -10.51 -22.84
C LYS A 56 8.84 -11.56 -23.94
N SER A 57 9.18 -12.80 -23.57
CA SER A 57 9.31 -13.91 -24.52
C SER A 57 7.99 -14.24 -25.23
N LEU A 58 6.88 -14.30 -24.48
CA LEU A 58 5.54 -14.55 -25.05
C LEU A 58 5.07 -13.40 -25.96
N GLU A 59 5.31 -12.15 -25.57
CA GLU A 59 4.99 -10.98 -26.38
C GLU A 59 5.82 -10.91 -27.67
N GLN A 60 7.09 -11.33 -27.63
CA GLN A 60 7.94 -11.44 -28.81
C GLN A 60 7.44 -12.55 -29.75
N GLN A 61 7.13 -13.72 -29.22
CA GLN A 61 6.56 -14.82 -30.01
C GLN A 61 5.27 -14.42 -30.70
N GLN A 62 4.38 -13.70 -30.02
CA GLN A 62 3.17 -13.16 -30.65
C GLN A 62 3.45 -12.23 -31.82
N LYS A 63 4.42 -11.32 -31.71
CA LYS A 63 4.80 -10.40 -32.74
C LYS A 63 5.39 -11.12 -33.97
N GLU A 64 6.21 -12.13 -33.74
CA GLU A 64 6.81 -12.95 -34.79
C GLU A 64 5.74 -13.75 -35.56
N LEU A 65 4.84 -14.40 -34.80
CA LEU A 65 3.73 -15.14 -35.39
C LEU A 65 2.75 -14.22 -36.15
N GLN A 66 2.47 -13.04 -35.63
CA GLN A 66 1.65 -12.05 -36.33
C GLN A 66 2.28 -11.62 -37.65
N LYS A 67 3.60 -11.38 -37.68
CA LYS A 67 4.32 -11.07 -38.93
C LYS A 67 4.26 -12.24 -39.92
N SER A 68 4.45 -13.47 -39.45
CA SER A 68 4.37 -14.65 -40.30
C SER A 68 2.98 -14.81 -40.95
N ILE A 69 1.92 -14.54 -40.18
CA ILE A 69 0.54 -14.54 -40.69
C ILE A 69 0.36 -13.45 -41.77
N GLU A 70 0.80 -12.22 -41.51
CA GLU A 70 0.71 -11.10 -42.44
C GLU A 70 1.51 -11.34 -43.74
N GLU A 71 2.69 -11.95 -43.63
CA GLU A 71 3.49 -12.34 -44.81
C GLU A 71 2.80 -13.42 -45.61
N SER A 72 2.20 -14.42 -44.95
CA SER A 72 1.43 -15.46 -45.62
C SER A 72 0.19 -14.88 -46.31
N GLU A 73 -0.52 -13.92 -45.67
CA GLU A 73 -1.66 -13.23 -46.26
C GLU A 73 -1.27 -12.43 -47.51
N LYS A 74 -0.12 -11.74 -47.50
CA LYS A 74 0.40 -11.02 -48.67
C LYS A 74 0.72 -11.97 -49.83
N LYS A 75 1.39 -13.09 -49.54
CA LYS A 75 1.69 -14.12 -50.56
C LYS A 75 0.42 -14.73 -51.11
N LEU A 76 -0.57 -15.05 -50.28
CA LEU A 76 -1.87 -15.56 -50.71
C LEU A 76 -2.59 -14.56 -51.62
N ALA A 77 -2.54 -13.25 -51.29
CA ALA A 77 -3.13 -12.21 -52.15
C ALA A 77 -2.42 -12.07 -53.50
N GLU A 78 -1.13 -12.34 -53.59
CA GLU A 78 -0.37 -12.36 -54.84
C GLU A 78 -0.69 -13.59 -55.67
N LEU A 79 -0.68 -14.78 -55.06
CA LEU A 79 -0.98 -16.06 -55.70
C LEU A 79 -2.45 -16.16 -56.15
N GLY A 80 -3.39 -15.57 -55.41
CA GLY A 80 -4.81 -15.54 -55.73
C GLY A 80 -5.16 -14.71 -56.98
N LYS A 81 -4.23 -13.90 -57.51
CA LYS A 81 -4.39 -13.21 -58.80
C LYS A 81 -4.24 -14.16 -59.99
N SER A 82 -3.74 -15.36 -59.78
CA SER A 82 -3.61 -16.39 -60.80
C SER A 82 -4.93 -17.17 -60.93
N SER A 83 -5.39 -17.38 -62.15
CA SER A 83 -6.65 -18.09 -62.50
C SER A 83 -6.62 -19.59 -62.18
N LYS A 84 -5.51 -20.14 -61.70
CA LYS A 84 -5.35 -21.58 -61.41
C LYS A 84 -4.92 -21.74 -59.93
N VAL A 85 -5.58 -22.63 -59.22
CA VAL A 85 -5.15 -23.10 -57.90
C VAL A 85 -3.79 -23.78 -58.07
N THR A 86 -2.77 -23.29 -57.38
CA THR A 86 -1.43 -23.84 -57.44
C THR A 86 -1.13 -24.53 -56.09
N GLN A 87 -0.23 -25.53 -56.12
CA GLN A 87 0.23 -26.17 -54.90
C GLN A 87 0.84 -25.13 -53.94
N ASP A 88 1.56 -24.12 -54.46
CA ASP A 88 2.15 -23.05 -53.69
C ASP A 88 1.11 -22.22 -52.90
N TYR A 89 -0.12 -22.08 -53.40
CA TYR A 89 -1.20 -21.40 -52.69
C TYR A 89 -1.63 -22.22 -51.49
N VAL A 90 -1.84 -23.53 -51.69
CA VAL A 90 -2.25 -24.44 -50.61
C VAL A 90 -1.15 -24.53 -49.54
N ASP A 91 0.11 -24.67 -49.92
CA ASP A 91 1.24 -24.75 -48.99
C ASP A 91 1.39 -23.46 -48.19
N THR A 92 1.13 -22.29 -48.81
CA THR A 92 1.16 -20.99 -48.09
C THR A 92 -0.03 -20.85 -47.14
N LEU A 93 -1.21 -21.36 -47.51
CA LEU A 93 -2.38 -21.36 -46.61
C LEU A 93 -2.16 -22.29 -45.41
N ASP A 94 -1.54 -23.45 -45.61
CA ASP A 94 -1.20 -24.37 -44.53
C ASP A 94 -0.15 -23.77 -43.58
N GLN A 95 0.83 -23.01 -44.11
CA GLN A 95 1.77 -22.24 -43.25
C GLN A 95 1.05 -21.18 -42.40
N LYS A 96 0.09 -20.44 -42.98
CA LYS A 96 -0.74 -19.49 -42.24
C LYS A 96 -1.55 -20.19 -41.14
N ILE A 97 -2.17 -21.31 -41.44
CA ILE A 97 -2.93 -22.15 -40.49
C ILE A 97 -2.03 -22.58 -39.33
N GLY A 98 -0.80 -23.05 -39.67
CA GLY A 98 0.20 -23.42 -38.64
C GLY A 98 0.53 -22.26 -37.70
N ALA A 99 0.89 -21.11 -38.25
CA ALA A 99 1.21 -19.91 -37.48
C ALA A 99 0.01 -19.41 -36.61
N MET A 100 -1.22 -19.55 -37.12
CA MET A 100 -2.42 -19.21 -36.35
C MET A 100 -2.67 -20.19 -35.21
N ASN A 101 -2.42 -21.47 -35.35
CA ASN A 101 -2.49 -22.46 -34.26
C ASN A 101 -1.45 -22.16 -33.17
N ASP A 102 -0.22 -21.85 -33.57
CA ASP A 102 0.84 -21.49 -32.61
C ASP A 102 0.49 -20.21 -31.87
N ARG A 103 -0.07 -19.21 -32.57
CA ARG A 103 -0.55 -17.98 -31.95
C ARG A 103 -1.66 -18.24 -30.91
N LEU A 104 -2.61 -19.11 -31.21
CA LEU A 104 -3.66 -19.51 -30.28
C LEU A 104 -3.07 -20.16 -29.00
N THR A 105 -2.05 -20.99 -29.17
CA THR A 105 -1.36 -21.64 -28.05
C THR A 105 -0.67 -20.59 -27.15
N VAL A 106 0.01 -19.62 -27.76
CA VAL A 106 0.67 -18.53 -27.03
C VAL A 106 -0.34 -17.65 -26.31
N LEU A 107 -1.45 -17.28 -26.96
CA LEU A 107 -2.52 -16.50 -26.34
C LEU A 107 -3.15 -17.25 -25.13
N GLN A 108 -3.40 -18.55 -25.28
CA GLN A 108 -3.92 -19.36 -24.18
C GLN A 108 -2.94 -19.39 -23.01
N ALA A 109 -1.65 -19.56 -23.26
CA ALA A 109 -0.62 -19.53 -22.21
C ALA A 109 -0.59 -18.17 -21.46
N GLN A 110 -0.81 -17.07 -22.16
CA GLN A 110 -0.89 -15.73 -21.55
C GLN A 110 -2.13 -15.57 -20.68
N VAL A 111 -3.27 -16.08 -21.12
CA VAL A 111 -4.51 -16.11 -20.33
C VAL A 111 -4.28 -16.91 -19.04
N ASP A 112 -3.69 -18.09 -19.16
CA ASP A 112 -3.43 -18.97 -18.00
C ASP A 112 -2.44 -18.34 -17.02
N GLU A 113 -1.39 -17.68 -17.49
CA GLU A 113 -0.44 -16.96 -16.65
C GLU A 113 -1.12 -15.77 -15.94
N SER A 114 -1.92 -15.00 -16.67
CA SER A 114 -2.67 -13.88 -16.12
C SER A 114 -3.68 -14.37 -15.06
N GLN A 115 -4.36 -15.47 -15.30
CA GLN A 115 -5.28 -16.08 -14.35
C GLN A 115 -4.56 -16.52 -13.06
N LYS A 116 -3.42 -17.22 -13.17
CA LYS A 116 -2.60 -17.60 -12.03
C LYS A 116 -2.14 -16.38 -11.21
N ALA A 117 -1.81 -15.29 -11.89
CA ALA A 117 -1.44 -14.04 -11.20
C ALA A 117 -2.64 -13.40 -10.47
N ILE A 118 -3.82 -13.43 -11.06
CA ILE A 118 -5.07 -12.98 -10.43
C ILE A 118 -5.36 -13.82 -9.18
N ASP A 119 -5.24 -15.13 -9.26
CA ASP A 119 -5.52 -16.03 -8.13
C ASP A 119 -4.54 -15.83 -6.97
N LYS A 120 -3.30 -15.40 -7.24
CA LYS A 120 -2.35 -14.96 -6.21
C LYS A 120 -2.67 -13.58 -5.62
N LEU A 121 -3.21 -12.66 -6.41
CA LEU A 121 -3.56 -11.30 -5.97
C LEU A 121 -4.81 -11.27 -5.09
N LYS A 122 -5.83 -12.07 -5.40
CA LYS A 122 -7.10 -12.10 -4.66
C LYS A 122 -6.93 -12.32 -3.14
N PRO A 123 -6.19 -13.34 -2.67
CA PRO A 123 -5.99 -13.55 -1.24
C PRO A 123 -5.18 -12.43 -0.59
N GLN A 124 -4.21 -11.82 -1.30
CA GLN A 124 -3.44 -10.69 -0.79
C GLN A 124 -4.33 -9.44 -0.61
N ILE A 125 -5.22 -9.18 -1.56
CA ILE A 125 -6.21 -8.10 -1.47
C ILE A 125 -7.15 -8.33 -0.29
N ALA A 126 -7.62 -9.57 -0.09
CA ALA A 126 -8.48 -9.92 1.04
C ALA A 126 -7.75 -9.75 2.39
N ALA A 127 -6.48 -10.17 2.48
CA ALA A 127 -5.65 -9.98 3.67
C ALA A 127 -5.42 -8.48 3.95
N ASN A 128 -5.08 -7.68 2.94
CA ASN A 128 -4.90 -6.24 3.09
C ASN A 128 -6.18 -5.52 3.55
N LYS A 129 -7.35 -5.92 3.01
CA LYS A 129 -8.64 -5.39 3.46
C LYS A 129 -8.87 -5.68 4.94
N LYS A 130 -8.67 -6.93 5.36
CA LYS A 130 -8.81 -7.33 6.76
C LYS A 130 -7.85 -6.55 7.68
N GLN A 131 -6.60 -6.37 7.24
CA GLN A 131 -5.61 -5.59 7.98
C GLN A 131 -6.00 -4.10 8.05
N LEU A 132 -6.53 -3.54 6.97
CA LEU A 132 -7.01 -2.16 6.93
C LEU A 132 -8.16 -1.93 7.90
N ASP A 133 -9.14 -2.85 7.95
CA ASP A 133 -10.27 -2.78 8.87
C ASP A 133 -9.83 -2.89 10.34
N ALA A 134 -8.81 -3.72 10.63
CA ALA A 134 -8.23 -3.83 11.96
C ALA A 134 -7.52 -2.52 12.37
N LEU A 135 -6.65 -2.00 11.51
CA LEU A 135 -5.93 -0.74 11.74
C LEU A 135 -6.89 0.46 11.87
N GLN A 136 -7.99 0.49 11.11
CA GLN A 136 -9.00 1.54 11.26
C GLN A 136 -9.63 1.52 12.65
N LYS A 137 -9.99 0.33 13.15
CA LYS A 137 -10.54 0.17 14.50
C LYS A 137 -9.55 0.61 15.58
N GLU A 138 -8.27 0.26 15.42
CA GLU A 138 -7.21 0.66 16.35
C GLU A 138 -7.01 2.19 16.35
N VAL A 139 -6.99 2.82 15.17
CA VAL A 139 -6.89 4.27 15.03
C VAL A 139 -8.08 4.97 15.68
N ASP A 140 -9.31 4.47 15.46
CA ASP A 140 -10.51 5.05 16.05
C ASP A 140 -10.55 4.89 17.59
N ALA A 141 -10.12 3.74 18.09
CA ALA A 141 -9.97 3.49 19.52
C ALA A 141 -8.90 4.38 20.15
N GLY A 142 -7.72 4.47 19.52
CA GLY A 142 -6.63 5.34 19.96
C GLY A 142 -7.02 6.82 19.96
N GLN A 143 -7.77 7.28 18.96
CA GLN A 143 -8.27 8.67 18.93
C GLN A 143 -9.26 8.95 20.07
N LYS A 144 -10.15 8.01 20.37
CA LYS A 144 -11.08 8.14 21.52
C LYS A 144 -10.36 8.19 22.85
N GLU A 145 -9.33 7.35 23.02
CA GLU A 145 -8.50 7.32 24.22
C GLU A 145 -7.71 8.63 24.40
N LEU A 146 -7.11 9.12 23.29
CA LEU A 146 -6.41 10.40 23.28
C LEU A 146 -7.32 11.56 23.66
N ASN A 147 -8.57 11.59 23.16
CA ASN A 147 -9.53 12.62 23.53
C ASN A 147 -9.86 12.58 25.04
N LYS A 148 -10.05 11.39 25.60
CA LYS A 148 -10.27 11.25 27.05
C LYS A 148 -9.07 11.71 27.89
N LEU A 149 -7.85 11.44 27.43
CA LEU A 149 -6.62 11.91 28.09
C LEU A 149 -6.53 13.43 28.03
N ASN A 150 -6.85 14.04 26.89
CA ASN A 150 -6.88 15.49 26.74
C ASN A 150 -7.91 16.13 27.68
N ASP A 151 -9.12 15.57 27.79
CA ASP A 151 -10.14 16.08 28.71
C ASP A 151 -9.67 16.03 30.19
N ARG A 152 -9.01 14.92 30.58
CA ARG A 152 -8.43 14.79 31.92
C ARG A 152 -7.25 15.74 32.15
N PHE A 153 -6.41 15.93 31.15
CA PHE A 153 -5.32 16.89 31.19
C PHE A 153 -5.84 18.32 31.36
N GLU A 154 -6.87 18.71 30.59
CA GLU A 154 -7.50 20.03 30.66
C GLU A 154 -7.95 20.35 32.10
N ALA A 155 -8.62 19.42 32.77
CA ALA A 155 -9.09 19.59 34.15
C ALA A 155 -7.91 19.82 35.11
N THR A 156 -6.84 19.02 35.02
CA THR A 156 -5.65 19.16 35.88
C THR A 156 -4.87 20.45 35.57
N TYR A 157 -4.77 20.80 34.28
CA TYR A 157 -4.10 22.03 33.85
C TYR A 157 -4.85 23.28 34.29
N GLN A 158 -6.18 23.30 34.29
CA GLN A 158 -6.98 24.40 34.82
C GLN A 158 -6.78 24.55 36.34
N ALA A 159 -6.72 23.46 37.08
CA ALA A 159 -6.40 23.50 38.52
C ALA A 159 -5.02 24.10 38.76
N TYR A 160 -4.01 23.73 37.95
CA TYR A 160 -2.67 24.30 38.01
C TYR A 160 -2.66 25.80 37.68
N CYS A 161 -3.34 26.21 36.61
CA CYS A 161 -3.46 27.62 36.23
C CYS A 161 -4.17 28.45 37.33
N TYR A 162 -5.22 27.90 37.94
CA TYR A 162 -5.87 28.53 39.06
C TYR A 162 -4.91 28.71 40.24
N ARG A 163 -4.12 27.70 40.57
CA ARG A 163 -3.10 27.75 41.64
C ARG A 163 -2.05 28.82 41.33
N LEU A 164 -1.53 28.89 40.12
CA LEU A 164 -0.58 29.93 39.68
C LEU A 164 -1.17 31.33 39.81
N ARG A 165 -2.45 31.50 39.45
CA ARG A 165 -3.15 32.79 39.60
C ARG A 165 -3.26 33.21 41.04
N VAL A 166 -3.63 32.29 41.92
CA VAL A 166 -3.71 32.57 43.35
C VAL A 166 -2.34 32.98 43.91
N MET A 167 -1.27 32.28 43.54
CA MET A 167 0.09 32.64 43.92
C MET A 167 0.50 34.03 43.45
N TYR A 168 0.18 34.35 42.19
CA TYR A 168 0.50 35.66 41.60
C TYR A 168 -0.29 36.81 42.25
N ILE A 169 -1.60 36.63 42.49
CA ILE A 169 -2.45 37.65 43.11
C ILE A 169 -2.09 37.86 44.59
N SER A 170 -1.72 36.81 45.30
CA SER A 170 -1.31 36.87 46.72
C SER A 170 0.00 37.64 46.91
N GLY A 171 0.72 37.96 45.85
CA GLY A 171 2.00 38.67 45.87
C GLY A 171 3.12 37.81 46.45
N GLU A 172 4.34 38.30 46.36
CA GLU A 172 5.52 37.71 47.02
C GLU A 172 5.45 37.97 48.55
N TYR A 173 4.47 37.38 49.22
CA TYR A 173 4.64 37.17 50.66
C TYR A 173 5.76 36.14 50.79
N SER A 174 6.97 36.65 51.04
CA SER A 174 8.08 35.79 51.37
C SER A 174 7.63 34.81 52.46
N ILE A 175 7.82 33.51 52.21
CA ILE A 175 7.57 32.43 53.18
C ILE A 175 8.14 32.84 54.55
N ILE A 176 9.29 33.51 54.54
CA ILE A 176 9.97 34.06 55.71
C ILE A 176 9.10 35.13 56.40
N THR A 177 8.49 36.05 55.66
CA THR A 177 7.63 37.09 56.25
C THR A 177 6.36 36.49 56.83
N ALA A 178 5.78 35.48 56.19
CA ALA A 178 4.62 34.76 56.72
C ALA A 178 4.94 33.99 58.01
N LEU A 179 6.14 33.44 58.11
CA LEU A 179 6.59 32.74 59.34
C LEU A 179 6.99 33.68 60.45
N LEU A 180 7.69 34.79 60.12
CA LEU A 180 8.14 35.77 61.15
C LEU A 180 6.99 36.63 61.71
N GLY A 181 5.85 36.71 61.03
CA GLY A 181 4.65 37.43 61.48
C GLY A 181 3.82 36.69 62.53
N CYS A 182 4.30 35.58 63.09
CA CYS A 182 3.63 34.83 64.17
C CYS A 182 3.86 35.42 65.52
N LYS A 183 2.82 35.45 66.39
CA LYS A 183 2.90 35.99 67.78
C LYS A 183 3.45 34.97 68.76
N ASP A 184 3.38 33.68 68.43
CA ASP A 184 3.83 32.60 69.31
C ASP A 184 4.41 31.41 68.51
N ILE A 185 5.06 30.49 69.21
CA ILE A 185 5.70 29.29 68.60
C ILE A 185 4.65 28.33 68.04
N SER A 186 3.48 28.23 68.62
CA SER A 186 2.39 27.38 68.13
C SER A 186 1.86 27.86 66.75
N GLY A 187 1.65 29.16 66.63
CA GLY A 187 1.26 29.78 65.35
C GLY A 187 2.34 29.66 64.29
N PHE A 188 3.64 29.76 64.71
CA PHE A 188 4.74 29.49 63.74
C PHE A 188 4.75 28.05 63.25
N LEU A 189 4.65 27.07 64.14
CA LEU A 189 4.61 25.64 63.76
C LEU A 189 3.41 25.33 62.86
N THR A 190 2.23 25.86 63.18
CA THR A 190 1.02 25.66 62.37
C THR A 190 1.20 26.22 60.97
N ARG A 191 1.75 27.44 60.84
CA ARG A 191 2.00 28.03 59.53
C ARG A 191 3.09 27.28 58.74
N TYR A 192 4.13 26.83 59.39
CA TYR A 192 5.17 26.01 58.79
C TYR A 192 4.61 24.72 58.19
N GLU A 193 3.79 23.97 58.94
CA GLU A 193 3.16 22.76 58.47
C GLU A 193 2.17 23.04 57.29
N MET A 194 1.43 24.16 57.33
CA MET A 194 0.56 24.57 56.23
C MET A 194 1.38 24.88 54.95
N ILE A 195 2.47 25.65 55.06
CA ILE A 195 3.34 25.98 53.94
C ILE A 195 3.95 24.70 53.33
N LYS A 196 4.42 23.79 54.20
CA LYS A 196 4.97 22.50 53.80
C LYS A 196 3.93 21.65 53.07
N ALA A 197 2.70 21.56 53.57
CA ALA A 197 1.61 20.84 52.93
C ALA A 197 1.24 21.43 51.55
N VAL A 198 1.17 22.74 51.45
CA VAL A 198 0.92 23.45 50.18
C VAL A 198 2.03 23.21 49.17
N SER A 199 3.31 23.34 49.59
CA SER A 199 4.45 23.07 48.71
C SER A 199 4.48 21.64 48.18
N LYS A 200 4.14 20.67 49.06
CA LYS A 200 4.02 19.27 48.67
C LYS A 200 2.91 19.09 47.67
N SER A 201 1.71 19.65 47.88
CA SER A 201 0.58 19.57 46.96
C SER A 201 0.88 20.24 45.62
N ASP A 202 1.58 21.37 45.61
CA ASP A 202 2.00 22.04 44.37
C ASP A 202 3.00 21.17 43.57
N THR A 203 3.93 20.49 44.23
CA THR A 203 4.88 19.56 43.61
C THR A 203 4.14 18.35 42.99
N GLU A 204 3.20 17.76 43.72
CA GLU A 204 2.38 16.64 43.27
C GLU A 204 1.54 17.04 42.04
N LEU A 205 0.94 18.22 42.05
CA LEU A 205 0.16 18.74 40.92
C LEU A 205 1.03 18.96 39.67
N LEU A 206 2.25 19.49 39.82
CA LEU A 206 3.20 19.65 38.74
C LEU A 206 3.64 18.30 38.14
N GLN A 207 3.92 17.32 39.02
CA GLN A 207 4.27 15.96 38.58
C GLN A 207 3.10 15.31 37.82
N GLU A 208 1.87 15.50 38.31
CA GLU A 208 0.66 15.00 37.61
C GLU A 208 0.49 15.64 36.24
N VAL A 209 0.65 16.96 36.09
CA VAL A 209 0.58 17.67 34.81
C VAL A 209 1.63 17.15 33.86
N ASN A 210 2.89 17.03 34.29
CA ASN A 210 3.98 16.53 33.44
C ASN A 210 3.76 15.07 33.04
N GLY A 211 3.35 14.20 33.94
CA GLY A 211 3.07 12.80 33.64
C GLY A 211 1.95 12.63 32.61
N LYS A 212 0.86 13.39 32.75
CA LYS A 212 -0.23 13.39 31.76
C LYS A 212 0.21 13.92 30.40
N MET A 213 1.09 14.95 30.39
CA MET A 213 1.61 15.50 29.13
C MET A 213 2.50 14.49 28.41
N GLU A 214 3.36 13.76 29.10
CA GLU A 214 4.19 12.69 28.56
C GLU A 214 3.32 11.54 28.01
N GLU A 215 2.27 11.15 28.73
CA GLU A 215 1.33 10.13 28.28
C GLU A 215 0.61 10.55 26.99
N ILE A 216 0.13 11.79 26.90
CA ILE A 216 -0.50 12.34 25.70
C ILE A 216 0.49 12.35 24.53
N CYS A 217 1.72 12.80 24.72
CA CYS A 217 2.75 12.80 23.68
C CYS A 217 3.05 11.37 23.16
N SER A 218 3.19 10.42 24.06
CA SER A 218 3.44 9.01 23.73
C SER A 218 2.27 8.42 22.91
N LYS A 219 1.03 8.61 23.37
CA LYS A 219 -0.18 8.16 22.66
C LYS A 219 -0.34 8.83 21.30
N GLN A 220 -0.06 10.13 21.20
CA GLN A 220 -0.12 10.86 19.92
C GLN A 220 0.90 10.31 18.93
N ASN A 221 2.13 10.02 19.37
CA ASN A 221 3.16 9.43 18.52
C ASN A 221 2.76 8.02 18.04
N GLY A 222 2.27 7.17 18.94
CA GLY A 222 1.73 5.85 18.58
C GLY A 222 0.60 5.92 17.57
N LEU A 223 -0.36 6.84 17.78
CA LEU A 223 -1.48 7.05 16.85
C LEU A 223 -1.01 7.55 15.48
N ASN A 224 0.00 8.42 15.43
CA ASN A 224 0.57 8.88 14.17
C ASN A 224 1.26 7.74 13.39
N GLN A 225 1.95 6.84 14.08
CA GLN A 225 2.54 5.64 13.48
C GLN A 225 1.46 4.71 12.93
N GLN A 226 0.38 4.46 13.66
CA GLN A 226 -0.75 3.65 13.19
C GLN A 226 -1.42 4.28 11.96
N LYS A 227 -1.62 5.60 11.96
CA LYS A 227 -2.15 6.34 10.79
C LYS A 227 -1.22 6.22 9.57
N ALA A 228 0.07 6.29 9.76
CA ALA A 228 1.06 6.10 8.68
C ALA A 228 1.02 4.67 8.12
N GLN A 229 0.91 3.65 8.98
CA GLN A 229 0.74 2.26 8.55
C GLN A 229 -0.57 2.06 7.78
N TYR A 230 -1.68 2.62 8.27
CA TYR A 230 -2.96 2.60 7.57
C TYR A 230 -2.86 3.17 6.15
N GLN A 231 -2.23 4.32 5.99
CA GLN A 231 -2.04 4.93 4.67
C GLN A 231 -1.18 4.08 3.75
N LYS A 232 -0.13 3.44 4.29
CA LYS A 232 0.73 2.53 3.53
C LYS A 232 -0.03 1.29 3.03
N VAL A 233 -0.80 0.64 3.92
CA VAL A 233 -1.61 -0.54 3.55
C VAL A 233 -2.70 -0.16 2.56
N LYS A 234 -3.35 1.00 2.73
CA LYS A 234 -4.35 1.52 1.79
C LYS A 234 -3.77 1.71 0.39
N LYS A 235 -2.60 2.35 0.29
CA LYS A 235 -1.91 2.56 -0.99
C LYS A 235 -1.56 1.22 -1.67
N ASP A 236 -1.02 0.26 -0.93
CA ASP A 236 -0.72 -1.08 -1.45
C ASP A 236 -1.99 -1.81 -1.93
N LEU A 237 -3.10 -1.67 -1.19
CA LEU A 237 -4.40 -2.22 -1.60
C LEU A 237 -4.90 -1.60 -2.91
N ASP A 238 -4.79 -0.28 -3.06
CA ASP A 238 -5.22 0.44 -4.27
C ASP A 238 -4.37 0.03 -5.48
N GLU A 239 -3.05 -0.12 -5.32
CA GLU A 239 -2.13 -0.59 -6.37
C GLU A 239 -2.46 -2.05 -6.79
N LYS A 240 -2.72 -2.93 -5.83
CA LYS A 240 -3.12 -4.32 -6.12
C LYS A 240 -4.47 -4.40 -6.83
N ASN A 241 -5.45 -3.59 -6.42
CA ASN A 241 -6.75 -3.52 -7.10
C ASN A 241 -6.60 -3.00 -8.54
N LYS A 242 -5.76 -2.00 -8.77
CA LYS A 242 -5.45 -1.50 -10.12
C LYS A 242 -4.81 -2.60 -10.99
N THR A 243 -3.85 -3.32 -10.44
CA THR A 243 -3.18 -4.44 -11.11
C THR A 243 -4.17 -5.57 -11.43
N LEU A 244 -5.07 -5.90 -10.49
CA LEU A 244 -6.11 -6.91 -10.69
C LEU A 244 -7.01 -6.53 -11.87
N LYS A 245 -7.53 -5.30 -11.92
CA LYS A 245 -8.37 -4.80 -13.02
C LYS A 245 -7.65 -4.82 -14.35
N ALA A 246 -6.37 -4.41 -14.38
CA ALA A 246 -5.57 -4.45 -15.61
C ALA A 246 -5.38 -5.87 -16.15
N LYS A 247 -5.14 -6.84 -15.25
CA LYS A 247 -5.02 -8.25 -15.66
C LYS A 247 -6.34 -8.86 -16.15
N GLN A 248 -7.45 -8.51 -15.51
CA GLN A 248 -8.78 -8.92 -15.97
C GLN A 248 -9.07 -8.40 -17.38
N ALA A 249 -8.83 -7.11 -17.64
CA ALA A 249 -9.00 -6.52 -18.96
C ALA A 249 -8.03 -7.08 -20.01
N ALA A 250 -6.85 -7.55 -19.62
CA ALA A 250 -5.93 -8.25 -20.50
C ALA A 250 -6.49 -9.63 -20.89
N ILE A 251 -6.99 -10.40 -19.94
CA ILE A 251 -7.64 -11.70 -20.20
C ILE A 251 -8.82 -11.55 -21.16
N GLU A 252 -9.68 -10.57 -20.94
CA GLU A 252 -10.84 -10.32 -21.83
C GLU A 252 -10.38 -10.07 -23.27
N ARG A 253 -9.39 -9.21 -23.50
CA ARG A 253 -8.83 -8.95 -24.82
C ARG A 253 -8.20 -10.18 -25.47
N ASP A 254 -7.45 -10.95 -24.69
CA ASP A 254 -6.81 -12.17 -25.20
C ASP A 254 -7.85 -13.24 -25.56
N GLN A 255 -8.93 -13.35 -24.78
CA GLN A 255 -10.06 -14.24 -25.08
C GLN A 255 -10.82 -13.83 -26.34
N GLU A 256 -11.05 -12.53 -26.55
CA GLU A 256 -11.63 -12.00 -27.78
C GLU A 256 -10.72 -12.30 -29.00
N GLY A 257 -9.41 -12.11 -28.85
CA GLY A 257 -8.42 -12.45 -29.86
C GLY A 257 -8.38 -13.95 -30.18
N ILE A 258 -8.50 -14.81 -29.17
CA ILE A 258 -8.62 -16.27 -29.34
C ILE A 258 -9.90 -16.62 -30.12
N ALA A 259 -11.03 -16.02 -29.76
CA ALA A 259 -12.30 -16.28 -30.42
C ALA A 259 -12.27 -15.88 -31.90
N ALA A 260 -11.78 -14.67 -32.20
CA ALA A 260 -11.62 -14.19 -33.59
C ALA A 260 -10.65 -15.07 -34.38
N SER A 261 -9.50 -15.42 -33.80
CA SER A 261 -8.52 -16.29 -34.48
C SER A 261 -9.06 -17.70 -34.76
N LYS A 262 -9.89 -18.26 -33.90
CA LYS A 262 -10.55 -19.56 -34.13
C LYS A 262 -11.53 -19.52 -35.31
N VAL A 263 -12.28 -18.44 -35.49
CA VAL A 263 -13.20 -18.26 -36.61
C VAL A 263 -12.41 -18.22 -37.91
N THR A 264 -11.39 -17.37 -38.01
CA THR A 264 -10.53 -17.27 -39.20
C THR A 264 -9.85 -18.59 -39.49
N LEU A 265 -9.31 -19.28 -38.48
CA LEU A 265 -8.67 -20.58 -38.64
C LEU A 265 -9.64 -21.64 -39.20
N ALA A 266 -10.89 -21.66 -38.77
CA ALA A 266 -11.88 -22.56 -39.28
C ALA A 266 -12.20 -22.29 -40.76
N GLN A 267 -12.25 -21.01 -41.15
CA GLN A 267 -12.44 -20.59 -42.54
C GLN A 267 -11.24 -21.01 -43.42
N ASP A 268 -10.02 -20.69 -42.98
CA ASP A 268 -8.79 -21.02 -43.71
C ASP A 268 -8.63 -22.55 -43.90
N ARG A 269 -9.00 -23.37 -42.87
CA ARG A 269 -9.00 -24.84 -43.01
C ARG A 269 -10.02 -25.34 -44.00
N ALA A 270 -11.23 -24.81 -43.95
CA ALA A 270 -12.27 -25.19 -44.94
C ALA A 270 -11.86 -24.82 -46.36
N GLU A 271 -11.20 -23.69 -46.55
CA GLU A 271 -10.65 -23.27 -47.85
C GLU A 271 -9.51 -24.20 -48.29
N SER A 272 -8.54 -24.52 -47.43
CA SER A 272 -7.45 -25.45 -47.73
C SER A 272 -7.97 -26.82 -48.18
N ASP A 273 -8.93 -27.37 -47.42
CA ASP A 273 -9.52 -28.68 -47.73
C ASP A 273 -10.24 -28.68 -49.09
N ALA A 274 -10.98 -27.59 -49.40
CA ALA A 274 -11.67 -27.44 -50.69
C ALA A 274 -10.69 -27.32 -51.88
N LEU A 275 -9.60 -26.59 -51.70
CA LEU A 275 -8.56 -26.41 -52.72
C LEU A 275 -7.77 -27.70 -52.97
N LEU A 276 -7.45 -28.44 -51.91
CA LEU A 276 -6.82 -29.76 -51.99
C LEU A 276 -7.69 -30.75 -52.77
N ALA A 277 -9.00 -30.73 -52.53
CA ALA A 277 -9.96 -31.55 -53.31
C ALA A 277 -9.98 -31.18 -54.80
N GLN A 278 -9.94 -29.87 -55.12
CA GLN A 278 -9.87 -29.39 -56.49
C GLN A 278 -8.57 -29.79 -57.19
N LEU A 279 -7.42 -29.63 -56.55
CA LEU A 279 -6.12 -30.05 -57.06
C LEU A 279 -6.06 -31.55 -57.33
N THR A 280 -6.60 -32.36 -56.39
CA THR A 280 -6.67 -33.80 -56.55
C THR A 280 -7.56 -34.20 -57.72
N ALA A 281 -8.69 -33.53 -57.96
CA ALA A 281 -9.56 -33.75 -59.10
C ALA A 281 -8.89 -33.35 -60.38
N GLN A 282 -8.19 -32.21 -60.49
CA GLN A 282 -7.42 -31.78 -61.62
C GLN A 282 -6.32 -32.77 -61.98
N ASN A 283 -5.55 -33.25 -61.04
CA ASN A 283 -4.49 -34.22 -61.28
C ASN A 283 -5.03 -35.57 -61.82
N LYS A 284 -6.22 -36.02 -61.37
CA LYS A 284 -6.89 -37.23 -61.91
C LYS A 284 -7.37 -37.09 -63.30
N MET A 285 -7.60 -35.88 -63.81
CA MET A 285 -8.01 -35.65 -65.22
C MET A 285 -6.83 -35.67 -66.18
N TYR A 286 -5.59 -35.56 -65.69
CA TYR A 286 -4.35 -35.58 -66.53
C TYR A 286 -3.60 -36.91 -66.45
N THR A 287 -4.08 -37.91 -65.70
CA THR A 287 -3.61 -39.28 -65.62
C THR A 287 -4.61 -40.19 -66.31
#